data_c885fc628532c03e8e93ebef0c78aa06
#
_entry.id   c885fc628532c03e8e93ebef0c78aa06
#
_cell.length_a   1.000
_cell.length_b   1.000
_cell.length_c   1.000
_cell.angle_alpha   90.00
_cell.angle_beta   90.00
_cell.angle_gamma   90.00
#
_symmetry.space_group_name_H-M   'P 1'
#
loop_
_entity.id
_entity.type
_entity.pdbx_description
1 polymer ?
#
loop_
_entity_poly.entity_id
_entity_poly.type
_entity_poly.pdbx_seq_one_letter_code
_entity_poly.pdbx_strand_id
1 'polypeptide(L)'
;MSKTLFEKIWDKHVVDTLPDGTIQLYIDRLYCHEVTRPQAFAGLRVRGLKPFRPAQITCMPDHNIPTLNQDKPIEDPISKNQVDTLEENAKYFGLTYYGLQHPKNGIIHVVGPETGLTQPGMTIVCGDSHTSTHGAMGAIAFGIGTSEVEMTLATQCIMQRKPKTMRITIDGVRKPGVTAKDFALYIISKMSTSGATGYFVEYAGEAIRNTTMEERLTICNLSIEMGARGGMIAPDDVTFDYLKDREFAPRGEEWERKVSEWRQLYSDPDAKFDKEIVFHAEDIDPMVTYGTNPGMGMSISKDIPSLESVPEAGRISYKKSLDYMGFKAGESMLGKKVDYVFLGSCTNGRIEDFRAFASLVKGKKKADDVTVWLVPGSWQVEREIRAEGIDKVLAEAGFVLRQPGCSACLAMNEDKVPAGKYAVSTSNRNFEGRQGPGARTILAGPLVAAAAAVTGKITDPRELM
;
A
#
# COMPACT_ATOMS: atom_id res chain seq x y z
N MET A 1 -9.06 -32.69 -3.14
CA MET A 1 -7.68 -32.27 -2.98
C MET A 1 -7.68 -31.05 -2.08
N SER A 2 -6.75 -30.98 -1.14
CA SER A 2 -6.59 -29.80 -0.28
C SER A 2 -6.15 -28.61 -1.11
N LYS A 3 -6.69 -27.42 -0.83
CA LYS A 3 -6.46 -26.19 -1.61
C LYS A 3 -5.95 -25.08 -0.72
N THR A 4 -5.07 -24.24 -1.26
CA THR A 4 -4.70 -22.94 -0.68
C THR A 4 -5.87 -21.96 -0.76
N LEU A 5 -5.86 -20.92 0.06
CA LEU A 5 -6.82 -19.81 -0.04
C LEU A 5 -6.86 -19.24 -1.46
N PHE A 6 -5.66 -19.00 -2.04
CA PHE A 6 -5.54 -18.52 -3.41
C PHE A 6 -6.28 -19.44 -4.40
N GLU A 7 -6.07 -20.76 -4.32
CA GLU A 7 -6.72 -21.72 -5.22
C GLU A 7 -8.23 -21.79 -5.04
N LYS A 8 -8.72 -21.69 -3.81
CA LYS A 8 -10.16 -21.66 -3.53
C LYS A 8 -10.86 -20.49 -4.21
N ILE A 9 -10.22 -19.32 -4.23
CA ILE A 9 -10.76 -18.11 -4.87
C ILE A 9 -10.54 -18.19 -6.38
N TRP A 10 -9.32 -18.48 -6.83
CA TRP A 10 -8.96 -18.55 -8.24
C TRP A 10 -9.89 -19.48 -9.02
N ASP A 11 -10.03 -20.72 -8.55
CA ASP A 11 -10.80 -21.76 -9.26
C ASP A 11 -12.29 -21.39 -9.41
N LYS A 12 -12.85 -20.57 -8.49
CA LYS A 12 -14.22 -20.06 -8.61
C LYS A 12 -14.39 -18.95 -9.66
N HIS A 13 -13.28 -18.32 -10.08
CA HIS A 13 -13.29 -17.23 -11.04
C HIS A 13 -12.78 -17.62 -12.42
N VAL A 14 -12.35 -18.87 -12.61
CA VAL A 14 -12.00 -19.40 -13.92
C VAL A 14 -13.25 -19.50 -14.78
N VAL A 15 -13.30 -18.77 -15.89
CA VAL A 15 -14.36 -18.82 -16.89
C VAL A 15 -14.04 -19.89 -17.94
N ASP A 16 -12.78 -19.90 -18.42
CA ASP A 16 -12.31 -20.83 -19.43
C ASP A 16 -10.79 -21.01 -19.31
N THR A 17 -10.28 -22.10 -19.87
CA THR A 17 -8.86 -22.40 -19.95
C THR A 17 -8.49 -22.73 -21.39
N LEU A 18 -7.64 -21.91 -21.98
CA LEU A 18 -7.18 -22.08 -23.36
C LEU A 18 -6.19 -23.27 -23.47
N PRO A 19 -6.01 -23.83 -24.70
CA PRO A 19 -5.11 -24.98 -24.91
C PRO A 19 -3.65 -24.75 -24.49
N ASP A 20 -3.19 -23.49 -24.46
CA ASP A 20 -1.84 -23.12 -24.02
C ASP A 20 -1.71 -22.93 -22.49
N GLY A 21 -2.79 -23.23 -21.74
CA GLY A 21 -2.86 -23.07 -20.30
C GLY A 21 -3.15 -21.62 -19.83
N THR A 22 -3.43 -20.70 -20.75
CA THR A 22 -3.90 -19.34 -20.39
C THR A 22 -5.35 -19.42 -19.89
N ILE A 23 -5.61 -18.74 -18.80
CA ILE A 23 -6.90 -18.77 -18.09
C ILE A 23 -7.64 -17.46 -18.34
N GLN A 24 -8.89 -17.54 -18.76
CA GLN A 24 -9.83 -16.43 -18.73
C GLN A 24 -10.39 -16.32 -17.31
N LEU A 25 -9.96 -15.26 -16.60
CA LEU A 25 -10.31 -15.03 -15.21
C LEU A 25 -11.37 -13.94 -15.13
N TYR A 26 -12.50 -14.22 -14.45
CA TYR A 26 -13.52 -13.23 -14.14
C TYR A 26 -13.03 -12.26 -13.08
N ILE A 27 -13.40 -10.98 -13.18
CA ILE A 27 -13.00 -9.91 -12.25
C ILE A 27 -14.25 -9.32 -11.59
N ASP A 28 -14.34 -9.40 -10.26
CA ASP A 28 -15.46 -8.86 -9.50
C ASP A 28 -15.44 -7.34 -9.42
N ARG A 29 -14.24 -6.74 -9.33
CA ARG A 29 -14.10 -5.30 -9.14
C ARG A 29 -12.94 -4.74 -9.96
N LEU A 30 -13.22 -3.69 -10.71
CA LEU A 30 -12.20 -2.86 -11.37
C LEU A 30 -12.17 -1.49 -10.72
N TYR A 31 -10.99 -1.10 -10.24
CA TYR A 31 -10.72 0.26 -9.77
C TYR A 31 -9.98 1.07 -10.86
N CYS A 32 -10.34 2.34 -11.01
CA CYS A 32 -9.77 3.24 -12.00
C CYS A 32 -9.33 4.55 -11.35
N HIS A 33 -8.09 4.95 -11.60
CA HIS A 33 -7.55 6.28 -11.24
C HIS A 33 -7.06 7.01 -12.50
N GLU A 34 -6.64 8.28 -12.39
CA GLU A 34 -6.40 9.16 -13.54
C GLU A 34 -5.13 8.83 -14.34
N VAL A 35 -4.11 8.18 -13.75
CA VAL A 35 -2.78 8.06 -14.37
C VAL A 35 -2.75 7.05 -15.53
N THR A 36 -3.40 5.88 -15.42
CA THR A 36 -3.20 4.76 -16.35
C THR A 36 -4.39 4.47 -17.26
N ARG A 37 -5.41 5.35 -17.36
CA ARG A 37 -6.72 5.02 -17.92
C ARG A 37 -7.12 5.70 -19.24
N PRO A 38 -6.59 6.86 -19.63
CA PRO A 38 -7.11 7.54 -20.82
C PRO A 38 -7.15 6.65 -22.06
N GLN A 39 -6.12 5.84 -22.29
CA GLN A 39 -6.01 4.96 -23.45
C GLN A 39 -7.01 3.79 -23.42
N ALA A 40 -7.29 3.20 -22.25
CA ALA A 40 -8.25 2.10 -22.11
C ALA A 40 -9.66 2.56 -22.46
N PHE A 41 -10.08 3.72 -21.96
CA PHE A 41 -11.38 4.31 -22.30
C PHE A 41 -11.45 4.76 -23.77
N ALA A 42 -10.37 5.31 -24.32
CA ALA A 42 -10.28 5.67 -25.72
C ALA A 42 -10.44 4.44 -26.62
N GLY A 43 -9.82 3.30 -26.25
CA GLY A 43 -9.96 2.03 -26.96
C GLY A 43 -11.41 1.55 -27.04
N LEU A 44 -12.16 1.63 -25.92
CA LEU A 44 -13.60 1.32 -25.93
C LEU A 44 -14.37 2.23 -26.89
N ARG A 45 -14.14 3.55 -26.83
CA ARG A 45 -14.83 4.54 -27.68
C ARG A 45 -14.61 4.25 -29.17
N VAL A 46 -13.34 4.03 -29.58
CA VAL A 46 -12.98 3.74 -30.97
C VAL A 46 -13.67 2.47 -31.49
N ARG A 47 -13.80 1.46 -30.61
CA ARG A 47 -14.47 0.19 -30.95
C ARG A 47 -15.98 0.23 -30.78
N GLY A 48 -16.58 1.33 -30.32
CA GLY A 48 -18.02 1.44 -30.04
C GLY A 48 -18.48 0.51 -28.91
N LEU A 49 -17.56 0.10 -28.01
CA LEU A 49 -17.86 -0.77 -26.88
C LEU A 49 -18.29 0.03 -25.66
N LYS A 50 -19.03 -0.63 -24.77
CA LYS A 50 -19.42 -0.09 -23.46
C LYS A 50 -18.92 -1.02 -22.36
N PRO A 51 -18.67 -0.50 -21.13
CA PRO A 51 -18.38 -1.34 -19.99
C PRO A 51 -19.45 -2.40 -19.78
N PHE A 52 -19.03 -3.65 -19.60
CA PHE A 52 -19.94 -4.79 -19.48
C PHE A 52 -20.74 -4.73 -18.17
N ARG A 53 -20.10 -4.36 -17.06
CA ARG A 53 -20.73 -4.23 -15.74
C ARG A 53 -20.34 -2.91 -15.06
N PRO A 54 -20.97 -1.80 -15.41
CA PRO A 54 -20.63 -0.47 -14.88
C PRO A 54 -20.66 -0.38 -13.36
N ALA A 55 -21.57 -1.10 -12.67
CA ALA A 55 -21.68 -1.12 -11.22
C ALA A 55 -20.49 -1.76 -10.49
N GLN A 56 -19.66 -2.53 -11.20
CA GLN A 56 -18.44 -3.14 -10.65
C GLN A 56 -17.18 -2.29 -10.89
N ILE A 57 -17.35 -1.09 -11.44
CA ILE A 57 -16.27 -0.18 -11.77
C ILE A 57 -16.39 1.08 -10.92
N THR A 58 -15.33 1.42 -10.19
CA THR A 58 -15.27 2.65 -9.39
C THR A 58 -14.05 3.46 -9.81
N CYS A 59 -14.28 4.75 -10.08
CA CYS A 59 -13.27 5.69 -10.54
C CYS A 59 -13.05 6.77 -9.48
N MET A 60 -11.79 7.13 -9.21
CA MET A 60 -11.43 8.28 -8.39
C MET A 60 -10.01 8.76 -8.71
N PRO A 61 -9.77 10.08 -8.72
CA PRO A 61 -8.43 10.62 -8.84
C PRO A 61 -7.75 10.59 -7.47
N ASP A 62 -6.47 10.20 -7.41
CA ASP A 62 -5.72 10.10 -6.17
C ASP A 62 -4.21 10.41 -6.30
N HIS A 63 -3.63 10.33 -7.51
CA HIS A 63 -2.20 10.53 -7.73
C HIS A 63 -1.82 11.98 -8.05
N ASN A 64 -2.56 12.63 -8.96
CA ASN A 64 -2.27 13.97 -9.49
C ASN A 64 -3.09 15.08 -8.83
N ILE A 65 -3.61 14.82 -7.65
CA ILE A 65 -4.40 15.78 -6.91
C ILE A 65 -3.53 16.54 -5.91
N PRO A 66 -3.75 17.85 -5.69
CA PRO A 66 -3.06 18.59 -4.66
C PRO A 66 -3.48 18.10 -3.27
N THR A 67 -2.62 18.29 -2.26
CA THR A 67 -2.96 18.03 -0.86
C THR A 67 -3.17 19.29 -0.04
N LEU A 68 -3.20 20.43 -0.73
CA LEU A 68 -3.58 21.76 -0.20
C LEU A 68 -4.53 22.42 -1.17
N ASN A 69 -5.49 23.18 -0.65
CA ASN A 69 -6.43 23.98 -1.45
C ASN A 69 -7.19 23.16 -2.52
N GLN A 70 -7.66 21.97 -2.19
CA GLN A 70 -8.42 21.13 -3.12
C GLN A 70 -9.76 21.75 -3.56
N ASP A 71 -10.19 22.82 -2.91
CA ASP A 71 -11.31 23.68 -3.30
C ASP A 71 -11.00 24.57 -4.50
N LYS A 72 -9.73 24.71 -4.87
CA LYS A 72 -9.27 25.49 -6.03
C LYS A 72 -8.99 24.58 -7.24
N PRO A 73 -8.99 25.14 -8.45
CA PRO A 73 -8.59 24.39 -9.65
C PRO A 73 -7.16 23.86 -9.53
N ILE A 74 -6.90 22.68 -10.07
CA ILE A 74 -5.55 22.11 -10.18
C ILE A 74 -4.72 23.01 -11.09
N GLU A 75 -3.59 23.52 -10.60
CA GLU A 75 -2.75 24.48 -11.33
C GLU A 75 -1.93 23.83 -12.43
N ASP A 76 -1.38 22.63 -12.18
CA ASP A 76 -0.62 21.90 -13.21
C ASP A 76 -1.52 21.42 -14.34
N PRO A 77 -1.31 21.88 -15.60
CA PRO A 77 -2.19 21.54 -16.72
C PRO A 77 -2.24 20.05 -17.06
N ILE A 78 -1.13 19.33 -16.82
CA ILE A 78 -1.04 17.89 -17.11
C ILE A 78 -1.89 17.13 -16.10
N SER A 79 -1.71 17.40 -14.83
CA SER A 79 -2.48 16.81 -13.73
C SER A 79 -3.97 17.11 -13.89
N LYS A 80 -4.31 18.38 -14.16
CA LYS A 80 -5.70 18.78 -14.42
C LYS A 80 -6.31 17.99 -15.57
N ASN A 81 -5.64 17.91 -16.72
CA ASN A 81 -6.13 17.19 -17.87
C ASN A 81 -6.37 15.69 -17.58
N GLN A 82 -5.52 15.06 -16.78
CA GLN A 82 -5.69 13.65 -16.41
C GLN A 82 -6.91 13.44 -15.52
N VAL A 83 -7.11 14.31 -14.53
CA VAL A 83 -8.27 14.26 -13.63
C VAL A 83 -9.56 14.54 -14.38
N ASP A 84 -9.60 15.60 -15.21
CA ASP A 84 -10.77 15.96 -16.03
C ASP A 84 -11.12 14.81 -17.01
N THR A 85 -10.11 14.20 -17.65
CA THR A 85 -10.32 13.07 -18.59
C THR A 85 -10.92 11.86 -17.88
N LEU A 86 -10.52 11.56 -16.63
CA LEU A 86 -11.11 10.47 -15.85
C LEU A 86 -12.58 10.77 -15.55
N GLU A 87 -12.91 12.00 -15.14
CA GLU A 87 -14.27 12.42 -14.86
C GLU A 87 -15.16 12.33 -16.11
N GLU A 88 -14.70 12.87 -17.24
CA GLU A 88 -15.40 12.79 -18.51
C GLU A 88 -15.68 11.35 -18.95
N ASN A 89 -14.70 10.46 -18.80
CA ASN A 89 -14.86 9.05 -19.13
C ASN A 89 -15.87 8.37 -18.20
N ALA A 90 -15.77 8.61 -16.89
CA ALA A 90 -16.70 8.05 -15.92
C ALA A 90 -18.15 8.50 -16.21
N LYS A 91 -18.35 9.79 -16.51
CA LYS A 91 -19.64 10.35 -16.90
C LYS A 91 -20.16 9.75 -18.21
N TYR A 92 -19.30 9.68 -19.24
CA TYR A 92 -19.69 9.15 -20.55
C TYR A 92 -20.15 7.68 -20.49
N PHE A 93 -19.48 6.86 -19.67
CA PHE A 93 -19.78 5.44 -19.53
C PHE A 93 -20.74 5.12 -18.37
N GLY A 94 -21.22 6.11 -17.62
CA GLY A 94 -22.13 5.91 -16.49
C GLY A 94 -21.51 5.15 -15.33
N LEU A 95 -20.22 5.40 -15.04
CA LEU A 95 -19.47 4.73 -13.97
C LEU A 95 -19.57 5.50 -12.65
N THR A 96 -19.39 4.80 -11.53
CA THR A 96 -19.24 5.45 -10.22
C THR A 96 -17.96 6.29 -10.19
N TYR A 97 -18.09 7.57 -9.85
CA TYR A 97 -16.99 8.52 -9.78
C TYR A 97 -16.98 9.27 -8.45
N TYR A 98 -15.87 9.22 -7.74
CA TYR A 98 -15.62 9.98 -6.52
C TYR A 98 -14.53 11.03 -6.79
N GLY A 99 -14.94 12.19 -7.33
CA GLY A 99 -14.05 13.33 -7.62
C GLY A 99 -13.55 14.04 -6.37
N LEU A 100 -12.66 15.03 -6.53
CA LEU A 100 -11.98 15.71 -5.41
C LEU A 100 -12.90 16.21 -4.31
N GLN A 101 -14.07 16.76 -4.66
CA GLN A 101 -15.03 17.31 -3.69
C GLN A 101 -15.99 16.25 -3.14
N HIS A 102 -15.87 15.00 -3.61
CA HIS A 102 -16.76 13.95 -3.13
C HIS A 102 -16.31 13.47 -1.75
N PRO A 103 -17.22 13.31 -0.75
CA PRO A 103 -16.86 12.93 0.61
C PRO A 103 -16.22 11.52 0.74
N LYS A 104 -16.28 10.72 -0.31
CA LYS A 104 -15.63 9.41 -0.43
C LYS A 104 -14.38 9.45 -1.30
N ASN A 105 -13.89 10.64 -1.69
CA ASN A 105 -12.62 10.70 -2.40
C ASN A 105 -11.45 10.38 -1.47
N GLY A 106 -10.41 9.84 -2.04
CA GLY A 106 -9.17 9.46 -1.39
C GLY A 106 -8.36 8.50 -2.25
N ILE A 107 -7.35 7.92 -1.66
CA ILE A 107 -6.53 6.88 -2.32
C ILE A 107 -7.38 5.63 -2.52
N ILE A 108 -7.47 5.14 -3.74
CA ILE A 108 -8.38 4.05 -4.12
C ILE A 108 -8.16 2.78 -3.29
N HIS A 109 -6.91 2.49 -2.91
CA HIS A 109 -6.54 1.34 -2.07
C HIS A 109 -6.81 1.57 -0.56
N VAL A 110 -7.22 2.77 -0.17
CA VAL A 110 -7.77 3.09 1.15
C VAL A 110 -9.29 3.06 1.09
N VAL A 111 -9.88 3.76 0.12
CA VAL A 111 -11.34 3.89 -0.02
C VAL A 111 -12.04 2.55 -0.30
N GLY A 112 -11.45 1.69 -1.12
CA GLY A 112 -12.05 0.38 -1.44
C GLY A 112 -12.35 -0.48 -0.21
N PRO A 113 -11.36 -0.73 0.68
CA PRO A 113 -11.58 -1.43 1.94
C PRO A 113 -12.49 -0.66 2.91
N GLU A 114 -12.23 0.63 3.16
CA GLU A 114 -12.95 1.41 4.17
C GLU A 114 -14.44 1.59 3.89
N THR A 115 -14.85 1.51 2.63
CA THR A 115 -16.26 1.59 2.23
C THR A 115 -16.96 0.23 2.14
N GLY A 116 -16.20 -0.89 2.22
CA GLY A 116 -16.72 -2.24 2.04
C GLY A 116 -16.91 -2.63 0.55
N LEU A 117 -16.37 -1.87 -0.39
CA LEU A 117 -16.32 -2.24 -1.82
C LEU A 117 -15.41 -3.44 -2.06
N THR A 118 -14.38 -3.60 -1.23
CA THR A 118 -13.49 -4.76 -1.19
C THR A 118 -14.00 -5.76 -0.18
N GLN A 119 -14.24 -7.01 -0.59
CA GLN A 119 -14.77 -8.06 0.28
C GLN A 119 -13.98 -9.37 0.09
N PRO A 120 -13.99 -10.26 1.09
CA PRO A 120 -13.34 -11.56 0.98
C PRO A 120 -13.84 -12.39 -0.21
N GLY A 121 -12.92 -13.10 -0.84
CA GLY A 121 -13.23 -14.00 -1.95
C GLY A 121 -13.37 -13.34 -3.32
N MET A 122 -13.23 -12.01 -3.42
CA MET A 122 -13.28 -11.29 -4.69
C MET A 122 -11.98 -11.37 -5.47
N THR A 123 -12.08 -11.18 -6.79
CA THR A 123 -10.98 -10.82 -7.69
C THR A 123 -11.03 -9.34 -7.99
N ILE A 124 -9.93 -8.62 -7.75
CA ILE A 124 -9.86 -7.16 -7.81
C ILE A 124 -8.67 -6.72 -8.64
N VAL A 125 -8.88 -5.84 -9.59
CA VAL A 125 -7.80 -5.30 -10.42
C VAL A 125 -7.85 -3.77 -10.49
N CYS A 126 -6.67 -3.19 -10.68
CA CYS A 126 -6.46 -1.77 -10.92
C CYS A 126 -5.19 -1.60 -11.75
N GLY A 127 -4.98 -0.46 -12.38
CA GLY A 127 -3.74 -0.17 -13.10
C GLY A 127 -2.59 0.31 -12.21
N ASP A 128 -2.66 0.01 -10.95
CA ASP A 128 -1.62 0.27 -9.96
C ASP A 128 -1.17 -1.05 -9.33
N SER A 129 0.13 -1.24 -9.16
CA SER A 129 0.71 -2.43 -8.56
C SER A 129 0.27 -2.62 -7.09
N HIS A 130 0.02 -1.51 -6.35
CA HIS A 130 -0.43 -1.57 -4.95
C HIS A 130 -1.90 -2.02 -4.77
N THR A 131 -2.56 -2.43 -5.86
CA THR A 131 -3.83 -3.19 -5.80
C THR A 131 -3.71 -4.43 -4.91
N SER A 132 -2.50 -4.97 -4.74
CA SER A 132 -2.17 -6.02 -3.78
C SER A 132 -2.69 -5.74 -2.37
N THR A 133 -2.84 -4.48 -1.98
CA THR A 133 -3.41 -4.04 -0.69
C THR A 133 -4.72 -4.75 -0.36
N HIS A 134 -5.60 -4.89 -1.35
CA HIS A 134 -6.93 -5.47 -1.16
C HIS A 134 -6.90 -6.97 -0.77
N GLY A 135 -5.76 -7.65 -0.99
CA GLY A 135 -5.57 -9.03 -0.56
C GLY A 135 -5.60 -9.23 0.95
N ALA A 136 -5.38 -8.17 1.72
CA ALA A 136 -5.55 -8.16 3.18
C ALA A 136 -6.96 -8.54 3.64
N MET A 137 -7.96 -8.31 2.79
CA MET A 137 -9.37 -8.68 3.02
C MET A 137 -9.67 -10.14 2.63
N GLY A 138 -8.67 -10.94 2.23
CA GLY A 138 -8.90 -12.28 1.69
C GLY A 138 -9.40 -12.29 0.26
N ALA A 139 -8.96 -11.33 -0.56
CA ALA A 139 -9.25 -11.21 -1.99
C ALA A 139 -8.01 -11.55 -2.84
N ILE A 140 -8.20 -11.97 -4.08
CA ILE A 140 -7.14 -12.00 -5.09
C ILE A 140 -7.08 -10.62 -5.74
N ALA A 141 -6.05 -9.85 -5.43
CA ALA A 141 -5.93 -8.48 -5.90
C ALA A 141 -4.55 -8.20 -6.49
N PHE A 142 -4.49 -7.60 -7.68
CA PHE A 142 -3.23 -7.32 -8.35
C PHE A 142 -3.34 -6.22 -9.42
N GLY A 143 -2.19 -5.59 -9.69
CA GLY A 143 -2.07 -4.57 -10.73
C GLY A 143 -2.09 -5.16 -12.14
N ILE A 144 -2.70 -4.43 -13.09
CA ILE A 144 -2.80 -4.81 -14.50
C ILE A 144 -2.40 -3.64 -15.41
N GLY A 145 -2.00 -3.98 -16.64
CA GLY A 145 -1.67 -2.99 -17.67
C GLY A 145 -2.89 -2.36 -18.32
N THR A 146 -2.67 -1.27 -19.05
CA THR A 146 -3.74 -0.48 -19.71
C THR A 146 -4.61 -1.33 -20.65
N SER A 147 -4.02 -2.24 -21.43
CA SER A 147 -4.74 -3.12 -22.34
C SER A 147 -5.64 -4.13 -21.58
N GLU A 148 -5.19 -4.62 -20.43
CA GLU A 148 -5.98 -5.50 -19.57
C GLU A 148 -7.13 -4.75 -18.90
N VAL A 149 -6.93 -3.44 -18.61
CA VAL A 149 -8.02 -2.58 -18.14
C VAL A 149 -9.09 -2.42 -19.21
N GLU A 150 -8.70 -2.15 -20.46
CA GLU A 150 -9.64 -2.08 -21.59
C GLU A 150 -10.43 -3.39 -21.73
N MET A 151 -9.73 -4.53 -21.66
CA MET A 151 -10.34 -5.85 -21.68
C MET A 151 -11.32 -6.04 -20.53
N THR A 152 -10.93 -5.69 -19.30
CA THR A 152 -11.79 -5.82 -18.11
C THR A 152 -13.03 -4.92 -18.23
N LEU A 153 -12.88 -3.69 -18.71
CA LEU A 153 -14.01 -2.79 -18.97
C LEU A 153 -15.00 -3.44 -19.95
N ALA A 154 -14.51 -4.00 -21.05
CA ALA A 154 -15.35 -4.56 -22.11
C ALA A 154 -15.99 -5.91 -21.75
N THR A 155 -15.33 -6.75 -20.96
CA THR A 155 -15.69 -8.18 -20.80
C THR A 155 -15.85 -8.64 -19.36
N GLN A 156 -15.41 -7.86 -18.40
CA GLN A 156 -15.24 -8.23 -16.98
C GLN A 156 -14.29 -9.41 -16.77
N CYS A 157 -13.46 -9.72 -17.75
CA CYS A 157 -12.48 -10.80 -17.69
C CYS A 157 -11.10 -10.32 -18.13
N ILE A 158 -10.06 -11.07 -17.72
CA ILE A 158 -8.68 -10.90 -18.19
C ILE A 158 -8.07 -12.25 -18.52
N MET A 159 -7.03 -12.24 -19.35
CA MET A 159 -6.27 -13.43 -19.69
C MET A 159 -5.02 -13.50 -18.81
N GLN A 160 -4.89 -14.55 -17.99
CA GLN A 160 -3.81 -14.69 -17.03
C GLN A 160 -3.24 -16.11 -17.02
N ARG A 161 -1.96 -16.23 -16.62
CA ARG A 161 -1.40 -17.51 -16.20
C ARG A 161 -1.45 -17.60 -14.69
N LYS A 162 -1.86 -18.78 -14.16
CA LYS A 162 -1.93 -19.01 -12.71
C LYS A 162 -0.52 -18.86 -12.12
N PRO A 163 -0.30 -17.92 -11.17
CA PRO A 163 0.97 -17.78 -10.48
C PRO A 163 1.22 -18.98 -9.56
N LYS A 164 2.48 -19.17 -9.17
CA LYS A 164 2.85 -20.06 -8.08
C LYS A 164 2.38 -19.50 -6.76
N THR A 165 2.23 -20.36 -5.75
CA THR A 165 1.82 -19.97 -4.40
C THR A 165 3.01 -19.99 -3.43
N MET A 166 3.10 -18.97 -2.58
CA MET A 166 4.10 -18.89 -1.51
C MET A 166 3.40 -18.61 -0.19
N ARG A 167 3.82 -19.27 0.89
CA ARG A 167 3.39 -18.93 2.24
C ARG A 167 4.55 -18.32 3.02
N ILE A 168 4.30 -17.17 3.62
CA ILE A 168 5.21 -16.52 4.58
C ILE A 168 4.52 -16.54 5.93
N THR A 169 5.10 -17.27 6.87
CA THR A 169 4.62 -17.39 8.24
C THR A 169 5.45 -16.51 9.16
N ILE A 170 4.80 -15.70 9.99
CA ILE A 170 5.46 -14.96 11.08
C ILE A 170 4.81 -15.40 12.37
N ASP A 171 5.58 -16.12 13.18
CA ASP A 171 5.14 -16.60 14.49
C ASP A 171 5.80 -15.77 15.61
N GLY A 172 5.28 -15.91 16.83
CA GLY A 172 5.80 -15.24 18.01
C GLY A 172 5.19 -13.87 18.30
N VAL A 173 5.79 -13.14 19.22
CA VAL A 173 5.25 -11.90 19.76
C VAL A 173 6.04 -10.69 19.27
N ARG A 174 5.32 -9.70 18.75
CA ARG A 174 5.88 -8.43 18.26
C ARG A 174 6.50 -7.62 19.42
N LYS A 175 7.72 -7.12 19.21
CA LYS A 175 8.39 -6.24 20.17
C LYS A 175 7.72 -4.86 20.26
N PRO A 176 7.85 -4.15 21.41
CA PRO A 176 7.48 -2.74 21.51
C PRO A 176 8.19 -1.88 20.45
N GLY A 177 7.48 -0.89 19.91
CA GLY A 177 8.01 0.02 18.88
C GLY A 177 8.05 -0.54 17.48
N VAL A 178 7.70 -1.82 17.26
CA VAL A 178 7.61 -2.47 15.96
C VAL A 178 6.20 -2.35 15.40
N THR A 179 6.08 -2.00 14.12
CA THR A 179 4.82 -1.86 13.37
C THR A 179 4.72 -2.90 12.24
N ALA A 180 3.59 -3.02 11.62
CA ALA A 180 3.42 -3.89 10.44
C ALA A 180 4.30 -3.49 9.25
N LYS A 181 4.66 -2.20 9.16
CA LYS A 181 5.64 -1.71 8.18
C LYS A 181 7.02 -2.35 8.39
N ASP A 182 7.40 -2.53 9.63
CA ASP A 182 8.68 -3.16 9.98
C ASP A 182 8.69 -4.64 9.61
N PHE A 183 7.56 -5.35 9.78
CA PHE A 183 7.39 -6.73 9.29
C PHE A 183 7.65 -6.81 7.79
N ALA A 184 6.98 -5.94 7.01
CA ALA A 184 7.12 -5.94 5.57
C ALA A 184 8.55 -5.58 5.13
N LEU A 185 9.17 -4.55 5.69
CA LEU A 185 10.55 -4.16 5.38
C LEU A 185 11.55 -5.27 5.77
N TYR A 186 11.34 -5.94 6.90
CA TYR A 186 12.16 -7.07 7.32
C TYR A 186 12.07 -8.22 6.29
N ILE A 187 10.86 -8.65 5.91
CA ILE A 187 10.65 -9.69 4.92
C ILE A 187 11.37 -9.33 3.61
N ILE A 188 11.15 -8.11 3.09
CA ILE A 188 11.76 -7.66 1.83
C ILE A 188 13.29 -7.63 1.94
N SER A 189 13.84 -7.22 3.10
CA SER A 189 15.29 -7.21 3.32
C SER A 189 15.92 -8.61 3.31
N LYS A 190 15.15 -9.64 3.70
CA LYS A 190 15.59 -11.05 3.69
C LYS A 190 15.39 -11.74 2.34
N MET A 191 14.34 -11.35 1.62
CA MET A 191 13.96 -11.97 0.36
C MET A 191 14.51 -11.26 -0.87
N SER A 192 14.95 -10.02 -0.75
CA SER A 192 15.25 -9.06 -1.83
C SER A 192 14.00 -8.57 -2.57
N THR A 193 14.19 -7.58 -3.46
CA THR A 193 13.12 -7.01 -4.30
C THR A 193 12.59 -7.95 -5.39
N SER A 194 13.17 -9.12 -5.55
CA SER A 194 12.76 -10.14 -6.55
C SER A 194 12.47 -11.52 -5.95
N GLY A 195 12.53 -11.66 -4.61
CA GLY A 195 12.45 -12.94 -3.92
C GLY A 195 11.11 -13.68 -4.04
N ALA A 196 10.04 -12.96 -4.41
CA ALA A 196 8.71 -13.50 -4.64
C ALA A 196 8.21 -13.37 -6.10
N THR A 197 9.13 -13.15 -7.06
CA THR A 197 8.77 -13.02 -8.47
C THR A 197 8.09 -14.30 -8.98
N GLY A 198 6.90 -14.12 -9.57
CA GLY A 198 6.09 -15.23 -10.08
C GLY A 198 5.19 -15.91 -9.04
N TYR A 199 5.20 -15.43 -7.80
CA TYR A 199 4.37 -15.96 -6.72
C TYR A 199 3.22 -15.03 -6.35
N PHE A 200 2.12 -15.62 -5.90
CA PHE A 200 1.11 -14.98 -5.06
C PHE A 200 1.38 -15.42 -3.61
N VAL A 201 1.47 -14.44 -2.70
CA VAL A 201 1.95 -14.68 -1.33
C VAL A 201 0.79 -14.70 -0.35
N GLU A 202 0.68 -15.76 0.45
CA GLU A 202 -0.20 -15.83 1.62
C GLU A 202 0.61 -15.60 2.89
N TYR A 203 0.20 -14.60 3.67
CA TYR A 203 0.79 -14.36 4.99
C TYR A 203 -0.01 -15.07 6.06
N ALA A 204 0.69 -15.76 6.97
CA ALA A 204 0.13 -16.57 8.03
C ALA A 204 0.98 -16.46 9.30
N GLY A 205 0.58 -17.15 10.36
CA GLY A 205 1.27 -17.21 11.64
C GLY A 205 0.59 -16.40 12.73
N GLU A 206 1.05 -16.61 13.96
CA GLU A 206 0.46 -15.98 15.14
C GLU A 206 0.59 -14.45 15.09
N ALA A 207 1.78 -13.95 14.75
CA ALA A 207 2.03 -12.51 14.67
C ALA A 207 1.16 -11.83 13.62
N ILE A 208 0.82 -12.52 12.51
CA ILE A 208 -0.08 -12.00 11.47
C ILE A 208 -1.53 -12.00 11.95
N ARG A 209 -1.98 -13.08 12.61
CA ARG A 209 -3.36 -13.13 13.16
C ARG A 209 -3.62 -12.02 14.18
N ASN A 210 -2.59 -11.64 14.93
CA ASN A 210 -2.65 -10.59 15.95
C ASN A 210 -2.49 -9.17 15.40
N THR A 211 -2.44 -8.98 14.07
CA THR A 211 -2.44 -7.64 13.44
C THR A 211 -3.86 -7.13 13.27
N THR A 212 -3.99 -5.81 13.30
CA THR A 212 -5.22 -5.11 12.94
C THR A 212 -5.47 -5.16 11.43
N MET A 213 -6.64 -4.73 10.98
CA MET A 213 -6.95 -4.72 9.55
C MET A 213 -6.03 -3.76 8.77
N GLU A 214 -5.78 -2.57 9.31
CA GLU A 214 -4.90 -1.57 8.70
C GLU A 214 -3.45 -2.06 8.60
N GLU A 215 -2.99 -2.79 9.60
CA GLU A 215 -1.68 -3.46 9.57
C GLU A 215 -1.60 -4.53 8.48
N ARG A 216 -2.67 -5.33 8.30
CA ARG A 216 -2.76 -6.32 7.20
C ARG A 216 -2.72 -5.65 5.83
N LEU A 217 -3.42 -4.53 5.69
CA LEU A 217 -3.42 -3.72 4.46
C LEU A 217 -2.00 -3.22 4.13
N THR A 218 -1.23 -2.80 5.14
CA THR A 218 0.18 -2.40 4.97
C THR A 218 1.06 -3.56 4.51
N ILE A 219 0.92 -4.76 5.10
CA ILE A 219 1.71 -5.95 4.73
C ILE A 219 1.42 -6.35 3.28
N CYS A 220 0.13 -6.49 2.92
CA CYS A 220 -0.26 -6.87 1.57
C CYS A 220 0.10 -5.80 0.53
N ASN A 221 0.04 -4.50 0.89
CA ASN A 221 0.49 -3.39 0.04
C ASN A 221 1.95 -3.56 -0.40
N LEU A 222 2.84 -3.90 0.53
CA LEU A 222 4.27 -4.01 0.29
C LEU A 222 4.71 -5.33 -0.35
N SER A 223 3.81 -6.28 -0.56
CA SER A 223 4.13 -7.57 -1.20
C SER A 223 4.75 -7.40 -2.58
N ILE A 224 4.30 -6.41 -3.34
CA ILE A 224 4.82 -6.16 -4.69
C ILE A 224 6.26 -5.63 -4.68
N GLU A 225 6.74 -5.12 -3.57
CA GLU A 225 8.12 -4.62 -3.44
C GLU A 225 9.17 -5.73 -3.32
N MET A 226 8.73 -6.99 -3.12
CA MET A 226 9.57 -8.18 -3.26
C MET A 226 9.29 -8.95 -4.56
N GLY A 227 8.61 -8.32 -5.52
CA GLY A 227 8.31 -8.88 -6.84
C GLY A 227 7.10 -9.82 -6.87
N ALA A 228 6.34 -9.95 -5.79
CA ALA A 228 5.13 -10.78 -5.76
C ALA A 228 4.06 -10.27 -6.73
N ARG A 229 3.25 -11.19 -7.26
CA ARG A 229 2.07 -10.82 -8.06
C ARG A 229 0.99 -10.16 -7.20
N GLY A 230 0.92 -10.54 -5.94
CA GLY A 230 0.05 -9.99 -4.91
C GLY A 230 0.31 -10.67 -3.57
N GLY A 231 -0.24 -10.09 -2.50
CA GLY A 231 -0.23 -10.65 -1.17
C GLY A 231 -1.65 -10.81 -0.64
N MET A 232 -1.89 -11.80 0.21
CA MET A 232 -3.19 -12.03 0.80
C MET A 232 -3.08 -12.56 2.23
N ILE A 233 -4.13 -12.33 3.00
CA ILE A 233 -4.32 -12.86 4.36
C ILE A 233 -5.70 -13.49 4.42
N ALA A 234 -5.81 -14.67 5.01
CA ALA A 234 -7.09 -15.33 5.20
C ALA A 234 -8.03 -14.44 6.06
N PRO A 235 -9.28 -14.22 5.62
CA PRO A 235 -10.22 -13.42 6.40
C PRO A 235 -10.62 -14.15 7.68
N ASP A 236 -10.69 -13.40 8.77
CA ASP A 236 -11.06 -13.86 10.09
C ASP A 236 -11.97 -12.82 10.78
N ASP A 237 -12.20 -12.96 12.08
CA ASP A 237 -13.06 -12.04 12.83
C ASP A 237 -12.58 -10.59 12.76
N VAL A 238 -11.25 -10.33 12.69
CA VAL A 238 -10.71 -8.98 12.49
C VAL A 238 -11.20 -8.39 11.16
N THR A 239 -11.22 -9.21 10.11
CA THR A 239 -11.72 -8.79 8.79
C THR A 239 -13.23 -8.55 8.81
N PHE A 240 -13.99 -9.42 9.48
CA PHE A 240 -15.44 -9.31 9.54
C PHE A 240 -15.87 -8.11 10.39
N ASP A 241 -15.24 -7.87 11.54
CA ASP A 241 -15.50 -6.70 12.39
C ASP A 241 -15.18 -5.39 11.66
N TYR A 242 -14.09 -5.37 10.87
CA TYR A 242 -13.73 -4.21 10.04
C TYR A 242 -14.78 -3.92 8.95
N LEU A 243 -15.34 -4.97 8.33
CA LEU A 243 -16.35 -4.83 7.26
C LEU A 243 -17.75 -4.53 7.78
N LYS A 244 -18.04 -4.96 8.99
CA LYS A 244 -19.38 -4.83 9.56
C LYS A 244 -19.84 -3.37 9.52
N ASP A 245 -21.06 -3.17 9.04
CA ASP A 245 -21.73 -1.87 8.93
C ASP A 245 -21.09 -0.89 7.91
N ARG A 246 -20.06 -1.30 7.15
CA ARG A 246 -19.57 -0.50 6.03
C ARG A 246 -20.66 -0.34 4.97
N GLU A 247 -20.63 0.78 4.24
CA GLU A 247 -21.72 1.18 3.34
C GLU A 247 -22.07 0.12 2.29
N PHE A 248 -21.06 -0.50 1.67
CA PHE A 248 -21.23 -1.50 0.61
C PHE A 248 -21.06 -2.94 1.11
N ALA A 249 -20.91 -3.14 2.42
CA ALA A 249 -20.92 -4.47 3.00
C ALA A 249 -22.35 -5.04 3.01
N PRO A 250 -22.51 -6.36 2.91
CA PRO A 250 -23.80 -7.02 3.06
C PRO A 250 -24.44 -6.68 4.42
N ARG A 251 -25.76 -6.77 4.51
CA ARG A 251 -26.51 -6.46 5.74
C ARG A 251 -27.53 -7.54 6.06
N GLY A 252 -27.93 -7.64 7.34
CA GLY A 252 -28.95 -8.57 7.79
C GLY A 252 -28.61 -10.02 7.45
N GLU A 253 -29.59 -10.77 6.93
CA GLU A 253 -29.43 -12.18 6.56
C GLU A 253 -28.33 -12.41 5.51
N GLU A 254 -28.14 -11.46 4.60
CA GLU A 254 -27.07 -11.54 3.62
C GLU A 254 -25.69 -11.45 4.28
N TRP A 255 -25.53 -10.64 5.32
CA TRP A 255 -24.31 -10.56 6.10
C TRP A 255 -23.97 -11.91 6.74
N GLU A 256 -24.94 -12.52 7.44
CA GLU A 256 -24.72 -13.81 8.10
C GLU A 256 -24.35 -14.91 7.10
N ARG A 257 -25.02 -14.93 5.94
CA ARG A 257 -24.70 -15.86 4.86
C ARG A 257 -23.28 -15.65 4.33
N LYS A 258 -22.91 -14.38 4.09
CA LYS A 258 -21.58 -14.04 3.56
C LYS A 258 -20.46 -14.33 4.56
N VAL A 259 -20.64 -14.02 5.84
CA VAL A 259 -19.68 -14.38 6.89
C VAL A 259 -19.49 -15.90 6.96
N SER A 260 -20.58 -16.68 6.87
CA SER A 260 -20.48 -18.14 6.81
C SER A 260 -19.68 -18.65 5.61
N GLU A 261 -19.85 -18.02 4.42
CA GLU A 261 -19.07 -18.30 3.22
C GLU A 261 -17.61 -17.89 3.40
N TRP A 262 -17.33 -16.69 3.93
CA TRP A 262 -15.99 -16.14 4.12
C TRP A 262 -15.17 -16.92 5.14
N ARG A 263 -15.81 -17.49 6.19
CA ARG A 263 -15.16 -18.38 7.16
C ARG A 263 -14.59 -19.66 6.54
N GLN A 264 -14.96 -19.99 5.29
CA GLN A 264 -14.38 -21.11 4.55
C GLN A 264 -13.14 -20.72 3.70
N LEU A 265 -12.84 -19.39 3.67
CA LEU A 265 -11.72 -18.84 2.90
C LEU A 265 -10.43 -18.86 3.73
N TYR A 266 -9.84 -20.02 3.90
CA TYR A 266 -8.51 -20.26 4.46
C TYR A 266 -7.87 -21.44 3.72
N SER A 267 -6.56 -21.52 3.78
CA SER A 267 -5.84 -22.68 3.21
C SER A 267 -6.10 -23.92 4.04
N ASP A 268 -6.42 -25.03 3.37
CA ASP A 268 -6.64 -26.31 4.06
C ASP A 268 -5.36 -26.73 4.81
N PRO A 269 -5.47 -27.47 5.94
CA PRO A 269 -4.29 -27.83 6.74
C PRO A 269 -3.20 -28.55 5.94
N ASP A 270 -3.61 -29.38 4.97
CA ASP A 270 -2.70 -30.16 4.10
C ASP A 270 -2.45 -29.48 2.74
N ALA A 271 -2.82 -28.21 2.57
CA ALA A 271 -2.58 -27.48 1.34
C ALA A 271 -1.07 -27.32 1.10
N LYS A 272 -0.66 -27.54 -0.14
CA LYS A 272 0.75 -27.43 -0.54
C LYS A 272 1.01 -26.09 -1.21
N PHE A 273 2.05 -25.41 -0.75
CA PHE A 273 2.59 -24.23 -1.38
C PHE A 273 3.84 -24.61 -2.19
N ASP A 274 4.08 -23.90 -3.29
CA ASP A 274 5.31 -24.07 -4.07
C ASP A 274 6.55 -23.60 -3.28
N LYS A 275 6.38 -22.70 -2.32
CA LYS A 275 7.43 -22.22 -1.42
C LYS A 275 6.85 -21.82 -0.06
N GLU A 276 7.56 -22.17 1.00
CA GLU A 276 7.22 -21.74 2.37
C GLU A 276 8.43 -21.13 3.06
N ILE A 277 8.20 -20.06 3.82
CA ILE A 277 9.22 -19.35 4.57
C ILE A 277 8.64 -19.03 5.95
N VAL A 278 9.45 -19.19 6.98
CA VAL A 278 9.07 -18.88 8.36
C VAL A 278 10.01 -17.82 8.92
N PHE A 279 9.44 -16.80 9.58
CA PHE A 279 10.13 -15.78 10.34
C PHE A 279 9.59 -15.75 11.78
N HIS A 280 10.34 -15.16 12.70
CA HIS A 280 9.95 -14.94 14.09
C HIS A 280 9.82 -13.45 14.37
N ALA A 281 8.71 -13.05 14.98
CA ALA A 281 8.43 -11.64 15.28
C ALA A 281 9.46 -11.04 16.25
N GLU A 282 10.06 -11.86 17.10
CA GLU A 282 11.13 -11.48 18.03
C GLU A 282 12.43 -11.09 17.33
N ASP A 283 12.63 -11.48 16.07
CA ASP A 283 13.82 -11.10 15.29
C ASP A 283 13.67 -9.72 14.63
N ILE A 284 12.45 -9.15 14.67
CA ILE A 284 12.12 -7.91 14.00
C ILE A 284 12.21 -6.74 14.96
N ASP A 285 13.01 -5.76 14.60
CA ASP A 285 13.13 -4.45 15.25
C ASP A 285 12.47 -3.36 14.40
N PRO A 286 12.33 -2.13 14.89
CA PRO A 286 12.01 -0.99 14.02
C PRO A 286 13.00 -0.91 12.86
N MET A 287 12.49 -0.78 11.64
CA MET A 287 13.26 -0.89 10.39
C MET A 287 13.41 0.47 9.71
N VAL A 288 14.56 0.65 9.07
CA VAL A 288 14.84 1.76 8.15
C VAL A 288 15.52 1.25 6.89
N THR A 289 15.33 1.94 5.76
CA THR A 289 16.15 1.68 4.57
C THR A 289 17.38 2.60 4.55
N TYR A 290 18.50 2.08 4.04
CA TYR A 290 19.76 2.82 3.91
C TYR A 290 20.18 3.05 2.44
N GLY A 291 19.43 2.51 1.50
CA GLY A 291 19.72 2.61 0.06
C GLY A 291 18.53 3.03 -0.77
N THR A 292 18.55 2.70 -2.06
CA THR A 292 17.61 3.17 -3.06
C THR A 292 16.53 2.14 -3.46
N ASN A 293 16.32 1.13 -2.64
CA ASN A 293 15.20 0.18 -2.81
C ASN A 293 14.81 -0.45 -1.45
N PRO A 294 13.58 -0.98 -1.29
CA PRO A 294 13.12 -1.55 -0.03
C PRO A 294 13.90 -2.78 0.45
N GLY A 295 14.59 -3.50 -0.47
CA GLY A 295 15.47 -4.63 -0.12
C GLY A 295 16.72 -4.21 0.66
N MET A 296 17.06 -2.92 0.62
CA MET A 296 18.13 -2.33 1.44
C MET A 296 17.58 -1.85 2.79
N GLY A 297 16.77 -2.68 3.44
CA GLY A 297 16.24 -2.47 4.78
C GLY A 297 17.13 -3.11 5.86
N MET A 298 17.16 -2.49 7.03
CA MET A 298 17.84 -3.03 8.22
C MET A 298 17.17 -2.57 9.50
N SER A 299 17.46 -3.27 10.62
CA SER A 299 17.11 -2.79 11.96
C SER A 299 17.75 -1.41 12.20
N ILE A 300 16.99 -0.49 12.78
CA ILE A 300 17.43 0.87 13.08
C ILE A 300 18.64 0.90 14.00
N SER A 301 18.83 -0.13 14.83
CA SER A 301 19.91 -0.26 15.80
C SER A 301 21.21 -0.86 15.21
N LYS A 302 21.19 -1.28 13.95
CA LYS A 302 22.37 -1.86 13.27
C LYS A 302 23.07 -0.83 12.41
N ASP A 303 24.32 -1.11 12.10
CA ASP A 303 25.10 -0.34 11.14
C ASP A 303 24.84 -0.80 9.71
N ILE A 304 25.04 0.10 8.74
CA ILE A 304 24.93 -0.19 7.31
C ILE A 304 25.88 -1.34 6.97
N PRO A 305 25.39 -2.42 6.33
CA PRO A 305 26.21 -3.59 6.04
C PRO A 305 27.53 -3.26 5.33
N SER A 306 28.58 -4.03 5.61
CA SER A 306 29.86 -3.85 4.91
C SER A 306 29.75 -4.32 3.45
N LEU A 307 30.63 -3.80 2.58
CA LEU A 307 30.66 -4.20 1.16
C LEU A 307 30.93 -5.70 0.98
N GLU A 308 31.73 -6.27 1.89
CA GLU A 308 32.12 -7.68 1.89
C GLU A 308 30.92 -8.60 2.18
N SER A 309 29.94 -8.12 2.96
CA SER A 309 28.71 -8.85 3.26
C SER A 309 27.74 -8.93 2.08
N VAL A 310 27.96 -8.12 1.03
CA VAL A 310 27.12 -8.10 -0.17
C VAL A 310 27.69 -9.08 -1.20
N PRO A 311 26.86 -9.96 -1.81
CA PRO A 311 27.28 -10.83 -2.90
C PRO A 311 27.95 -10.03 -4.02
N GLU A 312 29.02 -10.58 -4.62
CA GLU A 312 29.85 -9.88 -5.60
C GLU A 312 29.03 -9.24 -6.73
N ALA A 313 28.06 -9.97 -7.27
CA ALA A 313 27.17 -9.49 -8.33
C ALA A 313 26.34 -8.24 -7.94
N GLY A 314 26.12 -8.01 -6.65
CA GLY A 314 25.35 -6.88 -6.11
C GLY A 314 26.19 -5.66 -5.73
N ARG A 315 27.52 -5.79 -5.60
CA ARG A 315 28.39 -4.76 -5.01
C ARG A 315 28.40 -3.44 -5.77
N ILE A 316 28.32 -3.48 -7.09
CA ILE A 316 28.30 -2.26 -7.93
C ILE A 316 27.02 -1.47 -7.65
N SER A 317 25.86 -2.13 -7.68
CA SER A 317 24.57 -1.51 -7.38
C SER A 317 24.48 -1.01 -5.93
N TYR A 318 25.03 -1.78 -4.99
CA TYR A 318 25.10 -1.41 -3.59
C TYR A 318 25.89 -0.11 -3.39
N LYS A 319 27.11 -0.04 -3.97
CA LYS A 319 27.95 1.16 -3.88
C LYS A 319 27.25 2.38 -4.51
N LYS A 320 26.67 2.23 -5.71
CA LYS A 320 25.91 3.29 -6.35
C LYS A 320 24.76 3.81 -5.48
N SER A 321 24.04 2.91 -4.82
CA SER A 321 22.95 3.28 -3.90
C SER A 321 23.45 4.08 -2.69
N LEU A 322 24.57 3.66 -2.08
CA LEU A 322 25.18 4.39 -0.96
C LEU A 322 25.70 5.76 -1.39
N ASP A 323 26.36 5.83 -2.57
CA ASP A 323 26.85 7.10 -3.12
C ASP A 323 25.71 8.09 -3.36
N TYR A 324 24.56 7.62 -3.92
CA TYR A 324 23.37 8.44 -4.09
C TYR A 324 22.82 8.94 -2.74
N MET A 325 22.69 8.03 -1.77
CA MET A 325 22.20 8.37 -0.44
C MET A 325 23.21 9.19 0.37
N GLY A 326 24.48 9.25 -0.01
CA GLY A 326 25.54 9.93 0.73
C GLY A 326 25.90 9.22 2.02
N PHE A 327 25.73 7.89 2.09
CA PHE A 327 26.07 7.05 3.23
C PHE A 327 27.31 6.20 2.97
N LYS A 328 27.93 5.69 4.04
CA LYS A 328 29.07 4.77 3.95
C LYS A 328 28.72 3.46 4.65
N ALA A 329 29.27 2.37 4.14
CA ALA A 329 29.22 1.08 4.82
C ALA A 329 29.82 1.17 6.23
N GLY A 330 29.23 0.50 7.20
CA GLY A 330 29.63 0.53 8.60
C GLY A 330 29.15 1.74 9.40
N GLU A 331 28.46 2.70 8.80
CA GLU A 331 27.87 3.82 9.52
C GLU A 331 26.53 3.44 10.16
N SER A 332 26.26 4.01 11.34
CA SER A 332 24.93 3.96 11.94
C SER A 332 23.97 4.91 11.23
N MET A 333 22.70 4.48 11.10
CA MET A 333 21.60 5.36 10.68
C MET A 333 21.13 6.26 11.82
N LEU A 334 21.27 5.85 13.06
CA LEU A 334 20.88 6.67 14.23
C LEU A 334 21.64 7.99 14.26
N GLY A 335 20.91 9.05 14.55
CA GLY A 335 21.47 10.41 14.63
C GLY A 335 21.64 11.12 13.28
N LYS A 336 21.43 10.45 12.13
CA LYS A 336 21.50 11.12 10.81
C LYS A 336 20.37 12.13 10.69
N LYS A 337 20.72 13.34 10.19
CA LYS A 337 19.78 14.45 10.01
C LYS A 337 18.63 14.06 9.07
N VAL A 338 17.44 14.55 9.39
CA VAL A 338 16.22 14.44 8.59
C VAL A 338 15.73 15.85 8.27
N ASP A 339 15.46 16.14 6.99
CA ASP A 339 14.92 17.44 6.54
C ASP A 339 13.40 17.35 6.34
N TYR A 340 12.87 16.20 5.96
CA TYR A 340 11.45 15.96 5.69
C TYR A 340 10.95 14.69 6.36
N VAL A 341 9.69 14.72 6.80
CA VAL A 341 8.97 13.54 7.24
C VAL A 341 7.64 13.47 6.48
N PHE A 342 7.32 12.31 5.94
CA PHE A 342 6.08 12.03 5.26
C PHE A 342 5.35 10.86 5.92
N LEU A 343 4.17 11.14 6.46
CA LEU A 343 3.20 10.13 6.90
C LEU A 343 2.02 10.15 5.94
N GLY A 344 1.73 9.03 5.26
CA GLY A 344 0.66 8.95 4.28
C GLY A 344 0.81 7.80 3.31
N SER A 345 0.26 7.94 2.14
CA SER A 345 0.15 6.97 1.04
C SER A 345 -0.84 5.82 1.29
N CYS A 346 -1.07 4.99 0.27
CA CYS A 346 -1.86 3.76 0.42
C CYS A 346 -1.24 2.76 1.40
N THR A 347 0.02 2.93 1.77
CA THR A 347 0.72 2.08 2.74
C THR A 347 0.35 2.43 4.18
N ASN A 348 0.51 3.72 4.57
CA ASN A 348 0.36 4.19 5.94
C ASN A 348 -0.35 5.55 6.02
N GLY A 349 -1.49 5.67 5.37
CA GLY A 349 -2.37 6.84 5.43
C GLY A 349 -3.72 6.58 6.11
N ARG A 350 -3.81 5.53 6.96
CA ARG A 350 -5.04 5.12 7.64
C ARG A 350 -5.09 5.65 9.06
N ILE A 351 -6.24 5.58 9.69
CA ILE A 351 -6.46 6.16 11.03
C ILE A 351 -5.48 5.62 12.08
N GLU A 352 -5.13 4.34 12.05
CA GLU A 352 -4.19 3.75 13.01
C GLU A 352 -2.78 4.29 12.87
N ASP A 353 -2.34 4.64 11.66
CA ASP A 353 -1.05 5.28 11.43
C ASP A 353 -0.98 6.66 12.10
N PHE A 354 -2.08 7.41 12.03
CA PHE A 354 -2.21 8.72 12.71
C PHE A 354 -2.33 8.57 14.22
N ARG A 355 -3.02 7.54 14.72
CA ARG A 355 -3.07 7.21 16.16
C ARG A 355 -1.66 6.89 16.68
N ALA A 356 -0.91 6.04 15.97
CA ALA A 356 0.46 5.68 16.33
C ALA A 356 1.38 6.91 16.32
N PHE A 357 1.33 7.72 15.27
CA PHE A 357 2.11 8.95 15.18
C PHE A 357 1.76 9.92 16.32
N ALA A 358 0.48 10.20 16.52
CA ALA A 358 0.00 11.12 17.54
C ALA A 358 0.35 10.66 18.96
N SER A 359 0.29 9.36 19.24
CA SER A 359 0.63 8.80 20.56
C SER A 359 2.08 9.12 20.94
N LEU A 360 3.01 9.04 19.99
CA LEU A 360 4.42 9.30 20.23
C LEU A 360 4.74 10.79 20.33
N VAL A 361 4.06 11.65 19.55
CA VAL A 361 4.36 13.11 19.56
C VAL A 361 3.58 13.88 20.62
N LYS A 362 2.61 13.27 21.29
CA LYS A 362 1.82 13.91 22.34
C LYS A 362 2.71 14.49 23.44
N GLY A 363 2.52 15.78 23.75
CA GLY A 363 3.31 16.50 24.75
C GLY A 363 4.73 16.89 24.29
N LYS A 364 5.09 16.60 23.05
CA LYS A 364 6.37 16.97 22.44
C LYS A 364 6.17 18.04 21.38
N LYS A 365 7.23 18.59 20.84
CA LYS A 365 7.21 19.59 19.76
C LYS A 365 7.92 19.07 18.52
N LYS A 366 7.42 19.44 17.37
CA LYS A 366 8.08 19.23 16.08
C LYS A 366 9.46 19.91 16.09
N ALA A 367 10.47 19.26 15.55
CA ALA A 367 11.78 19.88 15.33
C ALA A 367 11.65 21.07 14.35
N ASP A 368 12.29 22.20 14.67
CA ASP A 368 12.09 23.48 13.93
C ASP A 368 12.53 23.38 12.47
N ASP A 369 13.59 22.63 12.19
CA ASP A 369 14.21 22.50 10.88
C ASP A 369 13.66 21.31 10.03
N VAL A 370 12.58 20.66 10.48
CA VAL A 370 11.94 19.55 9.76
C VAL A 370 10.61 19.97 9.16
N THR A 371 10.45 19.75 7.86
CA THR A 371 9.15 19.86 7.19
C THR A 371 8.41 18.53 7.31
N VAL A 372 7.17 18.57 7.80
CA VAL A 372 6.36 17.35 8.02
C VAL A 372 5.07 17.41 7.21
N TRP A 373 4.83 16.39 6.42
CA TRP A 373 3.60 16.20 5.66
C TRP A 373 2.80 15.03 6.24
N LEU A 374 1.69 15.35 6.86
CA LEU A 374 0.72 14.39 7.40
C LEU A 374 -0.48 14.36 6.47
N VAL A 375 -0.58 13.30 5.65
CA VAL A 375 -1.53 13.22 4.55
C VAL A 375 -2.47 12.03 4.75
N PRO A 376 -3.75 12.27 5.13
CA PRO A 376 -4.74 11.21 5.25
C PRO A 376 -4.96 10.50 3.91
N GLY A 377 -5.24 9.20 3.94
CA GLY A 377 -5.50 8.43 2.74
C GLY A 377 -6.88 8.67 2.12
N SER A 378 -7.81 9.23 2.88
CA SER A 378 -9.18 9.55 2.43
C SER A 378 -9.83 10.63 3.28
N TRP A 379 -10.91 11.21 2.77
CA TRP A 379 -11.76 12.12 3.57
C TRP A 379 -12.42 11.41 4.76
N GLN A 380 -12.60 10.10 4.70
CA GLN A 380 -13.08 9.32 5.85
C GLN A 380 -12.05 9.32 6.97
N VAL A 381 -10.78 9.02 6.65
CA VAL A 381 -9.67 9.06 7.63
C VAL A 381 -9.51 10.47 8.21
N GLU A 382 -9.64 11.51 7.39
CA GLU A 382 -9.56 12.90 7.87
C GLU A 382 -10.66 13.23 8.88
N ARG A 383 -11.89 12.77 8.62
CA ARG A 383 -13.01 12.93 9.57
C ARG A 383 -12.77 12.16 10.88
N GLU A 384 -12.22 10.96 10.80
CA GLU A 384 -11.89 10.14 11.98
C GLU A 384 -10.79 10.81 12.83
N ILE A 385 -9.74 11.35 12.19
CA ILE A 385 -8.68 12.14 12.85
C ILE A 385 -9.29 13.29 13.67
N ARG A 386 -10.26 14.03 13.11
CA ARG A 386 -10.93 15.11 13.81
C ARG A 386 -11.88 14.64 14.89
N ALA A 387 -12.64 13.59 14.61
CA ALA A 387 -13.59 13.02 15.57
C ALA A 387 -12.89 12.51 16.85
N GLU A 388 -11.70 11.95 16.70
CA GLU A 388 -10.88 11.47 17.81
C GLU A 388 -10.01 12.56 18.47
N GLY A 389 -10.02 13.80 17.93
CA GLY A 389 -9.21 14.90 18.44
C GLY A 389 -7.70 14.76 18.18
N ILE A 390 -7.31 13.86 17.29
CA ILE A 390 -5.91 13.66 16.89
C ILE A 390 -5.35 14.93 16.26
N ASP A 391 -6.15 15.64 15.46
CA ASP A 391 -5.80 16.92 14.85
C ASP A 391 -5.34 17.97 15.89
N LYS A 392 -5.97 17.99 17.07
CA LYS A 392 -5.59 18.88 18.18
C LYS A 392 -4.25 18.49 18.76
N VAL A 393 -4.02 17.20 19.01
CA VAL A 393 -2.72 16.70 19.50
C VAL A 393 -1.61 17.05 18.50
N LEU A 394 -1.85 16.87 17.21
CA LEU A 394 -0.89 17.21 16.16
C LEU A 394 -0.63 18.71 16.10
N ALA A 395 -1.68 19.55 16.17
CA ALA A 395 -1.55 21.01 16.16
C ALA A 395 -0.79 21.54 17.38
N GLU A 396 -1.07 21.00 18.59
CA GLU A 396 -0.33 21.34 19.81
C GLU A 396 1.15 21.00 19.68
N ALA A 397 1.50 19.92 18.99
CA ALA A 397 2.87 19.55 18.72
C ALA A 397 3.52 20.36 17.58
N GLY A 398 2.77 21.22 16.88
CA GLY A 398 3.25 22.08 15.79
C GLY A 398 3.17 21.43 14.41
N PHE A 399 2.37 20.39 14.24
CA PHE A 399 2.12 19.76 12.95
C PHE A 399 0.86 20.30 12.28
N VAL A 400 0.86 20.27 10.95
CA VAL A 400 -0.29 20.65 10.13
C VAL A 400 -0.76 19.44 9.31
N LEU A 401 -2.04 19.12 9.43
CA LEU A 401 -2.68 18.09 8.64
C LEU A 401 -2.93 18.61 7.22
N ARG A 402 -2.64 17.79 6.21
CA ARG A 402 -2.95 18.06 4.80
C ARG A 402 -4.28 17.41 4.39
N GLN A 403 -4.73 17.74 3.20
CA GLN A 403 -5.90 17.12 2.59
C GLN A 403 -5.53 15.75 1.97
N PRO A 404 -6.49 14.82 1.83
CA PRO A 404 -6.23 13.46 1.36
C PRO A 404 -5.65 13.39 -0.05
N GLY A 405 -4.74 12.42 -0.28
CA GLY A 405 -4.13 12.14 -1.58
C GLY A 405 -2.83 11.36 -1.48
N CYS A 406 -2.25 11.03 -2.63
CA CYS A 406 -0.96 10.30 -2.68
C CYS A 406 0.24 11.18 -2.32
N SER A 407 0.16 12.51 -2.53
CA SER A 407 1.21 13.47 -2.13
C SER A 407 2.62 13.07 -2.61
N ALA A 408 3.60 13.24 -1.75
CA ALA A 408 4.99 12.89 -2.02
C ALA A 408 5.26 11.39 -2.20
N CYS A 409 4.30 10.50 -2.05
CA CYS A 409 4.53 9.07 -2.32
C CYS A 409 5.05 8.84 -3.74
N LEU A 410 4.54 9.59 -4.72
CA LEU A 410 4.96 9.53 -6.12
C LEU A 410 5.51 10.87 -6.64
N ALA A 411 5.29 11.97 -5.91
CA ALA A 411 5.68 13.33 -6.28
C ALA A 411 5.21 13.76 -7.69
N MET A 412 4.01 13.32 -8.08
CA MET A 412 3.37 13.73 -9.33
C MET A 412 2.61 15.05 -9.21
N ASN A 413 2.43 15.54 -7.99
CA ASN A 413 1.88 16.84 -7.64
C ASN A 413 2.98 17.80 -7.16
N GLU A 414 2.59 18.87 -6.48
CA GLU A 414 3.51 19.91 -5.96
C GLU A 414 4.34 19.44 -4.75
N ASP A 415 3.94 18.35 -4.09
CA ASP A 415 4.60 17.83 -2.89
C ASP A 415 5.88 17.09 -3.26
N LYS A 416 6.97 17.84 -3.42
CA LYS A 416 8.27 17.30 -3.82
C LYS A 416 9.34 17.62 -2.78
N VAL A 417 10.12 16.62 -2.42
CA VAL A 417 11.32 16.79 -1.59
C VAL A 417 12.44 17.35 -2.46
N PRO A 418 13.09 18.45 -2.07
CA PRO A 418 14.18 19.05 -2.84
C PRO A 418 15.41 18.12 -2.96
N ALA A 419 16.20 18.34 -4.02
CA ALA A 419 17.42 17.59 -4.26
C ALA A 419 18.39 17.64 -3.06
N GLY A 420 19.00 16.51 -2.74
CA GLY A 420 19.97 16.37 -1.65
C GLY A 420 19.36 16.32 -0.23
N LYS A 421 18.05 16.55 -0.08
CA LYS A 421 17.35 16.49 1.20
C LYS A 421 16.96 15.07 1.58
N TYR A 422 17.00 14.77 2.87
CA TYR A 422 16.62 13.48 3.43
C TYR A 422 15.18 13.51 3.91
N ALA A 423 14.39 12.53 3.43
CA ALA A 423 13.02 12.33 3.88
C ALA A 423 12.86 10.97 4.56
N VAL A 424 12.39 10.94 5.80
CA VAL A 424 11.82 9.72 6.41
C VAL A 424 10.38 9.60 5.96
N SER A 425 10.04 8.47 5.36
CA SER A 425 8.77 8.30 4.64
C SER A 425 8.10 6.97 4.94
N THR A 426 6.81 7.02 5.18
CA THR A 426 5.98 5.82 5.30
C THR A 426 5.46 5.31 3.96
N SER A 427 5.88 5.91 2.84
CA SER A 427 5.54 5.43 1.49
C SER A 427 6.11 4.04 1.21
N ASN A 428 5.89 3.53 0.01
CA ASN A 428 6.21 2.15 -0.36
C ASN A 428 7.52 2.00 -1.13
N ARG A 429 8.01 3.03 -1.81
CA ARG A 429 9.20 3.00 -2.68
C ARG A 429 10.13 4.16 -2.40
N ASN A 430 11.43 3.91 -2.58
CA ASN A 430 12.48 4.90 -2.36
C ASN A 430 13.59 4.87 -3.43
N PHE A 431 13.26 4.49 -4.66
CA PHE A 431 14.23 4.60 -5.75
C PHE A 431 14.65 6.06 -6.00
N GLU A 432 15.78 6.25 -6.66
CA GLU A 432 16.35 7.56 -6.94
C GLU A 432 15.30 8.53 -7.52
N GLY A 433 15.08 9.66 -6.85
CA GLY A 433 14.11 10.68 -7.27
C GLY A 433 12.63 10.39 -7.03
N ARG A 434 12.28 9.30 -6.32
CA ARG A 434 10.87 8.91 -6.09
C ARG A 434 10.01 10.03 -5.49
N GLN A 435 10.54 10.76 -4.51
CA GLN A 435 9.82 11.85 -3.83
C GLN A 435 10.22 13.25 -4.36
N GLY A 436 10.91 13.31 -5.48
CA GLY A 436 11.39 14.51 -6.13
C GLY A 436 12.78 14.29 -6.72
N PRO A 437 13.14 14.99 -7.81
CA PRO A 437 14.47 14.84 -8.45
C PRO A 437 15.60 15.05 -7.44
N GLY A 438 16.48 14.04 -7.28
CA GLY A 438 17.62 14.09 -6.34
C GLY A 438 17.25 13.97 -4.86
N ALA A 439 15.99 13.72 -4.51
CA ALA A 439 15.55 13.48 -3.14
C ALA A 439 16.08 12.14 -2.61
N ARG A 440 16.40 12.09 -1.33
CA ARG A 440 16.94 10.91 -0.63
C ARG A 440 15.91 10.37 0.35
N THR A 441 15.23 9.30 -0.02
CA THR A 441 14.11 8.75 0.76
C THR A 441 14.54 7.56 1.59
N ILE A 442 14.22 7.61 2.88
CA ILE A 442 14.42 6.54 3.87
C ILE A 442 13.02 6.01 4.24
N LEU A 443 12.73 4.77 3.87
CA LEU A 443 11.47 4.14 4.26
C LEU A 443 11.52 3.71 5.72
N ALA A 444 10.44 3.99 6.45
CA ALA A 444 10.27 3.60 7.84
C ALA A 444 8.79 3.48 8.21
N GLY A 445 8.52 2.89 9.38
CA GLY A 445 7.17 2.83 9.96
C GLY A 445 6.72 4.16 10.58
N PRO A 446 5.41 4.29 10.91
CA PRO A 446 4.85 5.54 11.44
C PRO A 446 5.49 5.98 12.77
N LEU A 447 5.92 5.06 13.64
CA LEU A 447 6.58 5.41 14.91
C LEU A 447 7.98 5.99 14.68
N VAL A 448 8.77 5.43 13.75
CA VAL A 448 10.08 5.98 13.38
C VAL A 448 9.92 7.35 12.71
N ALA A 449 8.90 7.51 11.87
CA ALA A 449 8.57 8.80 11.25
C ALA A 449 8.21 9.86 12.31
N ALA A 450 7.41 9.48 13.32
CA ALA A 450 7.06 10.36 14.44
C ALA A 450 8.29 10.76 15.27
N ALA A 451 9.16 9.79 15.57
CA ALA A 451 10.42 10.05 16.30
C ALA A 451 11.32 11.02 15.51
N ALA A 452 11.48 10.80 14.21
CA ALA A 452 12.25 11.69 13.35
C ALA A 452 11.65 13.11 13.25
N ALA A 453 10.31 13.22 13.23
CA ALA A 453 9.62 14.51 13.18
C ALA A 453 9.85 15.36 14.44
N VAL A 454 10.01 14.74 15.59
CA VAL A 454 10.25 15.43 16.89
C VAL A 454 11.74 15.74 17.10
N THR A 455 12.63 14.83 16.69
CA THR A 455 14.07 14.96 17.00
C THR A 455 14.90 15.60 15.88
N GLY A 456 14.37 15.72 14.66
CA GLY A 456 15.12 16.21 13.49
C GLY A 456 16.16 15.22 12.95
N LYS A 457 16.18 13.99 13.46
CA LYS A 457 17.15 12.95 13.11
C LYS A 457 16.53 11.56 13.17
N ILE A 458 17.18 10.59 12.54
CA ILE A 458 16.77 9.19 12.68
C ILE A 458 16.98 8.77 14.15
N THR A 459 15.90 8.39 14.79
CA THR A 459 15.83 8.05 16.22
C THR A 459 15.01 6.77 16.41
N ASP A 460 15.48 5.89 17.26
CA ASP A 460 14.71 4.71 17.66
C ASP A 460 13.45 5.16 18.41
N PRO A 461 12.25 4.81 17.94
CA PRO A 461 11.01 5.27 18.56
C PRO A 461 10.88 4.83 20.02
N ARG A 462 11.54 3.73 20.42
CA ARG A 462 11.53 3.20 21.78
C ARG A 462 12.17 4.16 22.81
N GLU A 463 13.02 5.07 22.37
CA GLU A 463 13.61 6.12 23.22
C GLU A 463 12.60 7.20 23.63
N LEU A 464 11.47 7.28 22.94
CA LEU A 464 10.46 8.34 23.11
C LEU A 464 9.10 7.82 23.58
N MET A 465 8.95 6.49 23.71
CA MET A 465 7.74 5.80 24.17
C MET A 465 7.55 5.87 25.68
#